data_42c8c9364737aab06b163e965fa2eab8
#
_entry.id   42c8c9364737aab06b163e965fa2eab8
#
_cell.length_a   1.000
_cell.length_b   1.000
_cell.length_c   1.000
_cell.angle_alpha   90.00
_cell.angle_beta   90.00
_cell.angle_gamma   90.00
#
_symmetry.space_group_name_H-M   'P 1'
#
loop_
_entity.id
_entity.type
_entity.pdbx_description
1 polymer ?
#
loop_
_entity_poly.entity_id
_entity_poly.type
_entity_poly.pdbx_seq_one_letter_code
_entity_poly.pdbx_strand_id
1 'polypeptide(L)'
;MREIVLDTETTGLDPLTGHRLVEVGAIELFNHLPTGKSYHTFINPDRDVPREAEAVHGLSSEFLKDKPRFEKIADEFLAFIGDSMLVIHNASFDVGFLNAELGFIKKPPLLYERVTDTLMLAKKRHPMGPNSLDALCKRYGIDNSKRAKHGALLDSELLADVYLELIGGRQIALTLP
;
A
#
# COMPACT_ATOMS: atom_id res chain seq x y z
N MET A 1 6.73 18.67 -2.76
CA MET A 1 5.39 18.06 -2.84
C MET A 1 5.36 16.82 -1.97
N ARG A 2 4.32 16.72 -1.15
CA ARG A 2 4.13 15.57 -0.26
C ARG A 2 3.35 14.48 -0.98
N GLU A 3 3.84 13.25 -0.89
CA GLU A 3 3.15 12.05 -1.41
C GLU A 3 3.12 10.99 -0.30
N ILE A 4 2.13 10.11 -0.36
CA ILE A 4 2.03 8.98 0.56
C ILE A 4 2.10 7.69 -0.23
N VAL A 5 3.11 6.89 0.03
CA VAL A 5 3.20 5.53 -0.49
C VAL A 5 2.40 4.62 0.43
N LEU A 6 1.49 3.85 -0.14
CA LEU A 6 0.49 3.12 0.62
C LEU A 6 0.40 1.68 0.12
N ASP A 7 0.26 0.75 1.05
CA ASP A 7 -0.02 -0.65 0.76
C ASP A 7 -0.98 -1.21 1.80
N THR A 8 -1.74 -2.23 1.42
CA THR A 8 -2.71 -2.90 2.29
C THR A 8 -2.57 -4.40 2.20
N GLU A 9 -2.99 -5.09 3.26
CA GLU A 9 -3.23 -6.53 3.25
C GLU A 9 -4.70 -6.79 3.57
N THR A 10 -5.22 -7.89 3.03
CA THR A 10 -6.66 -8.18 3.04
C THR A 10 -6.93 -9.63 3.36
N THR A 11 -8.21 -9.95 3.59
CA THR A 11 -8.64 -11.35 3.73
C THR A 11 -8.84 -12.06 2.40
N GLY A 12 -8.82 -11.34 1.28
CA GLY A 12 -9.05 -11.94 -0.04
C GLY A 12 -8.97 -10.92 -1.16
N LEU A 13 -9.56 -11.23 -2.30
CA LEU A 13 -9.31 -10.47 -3.54
C LEU A 13 -10.40 -9.44 -3.86
N ASP A 14 -11.61 -9.58 -3.31
CA ASP A 14 -12.75 -8.73 -3.71
C ASP A 14 -13.54 -8.24 -2.50
N PRO A 15 -13.57 -6.91 -2.27
CA PRO A 15 -14.35 -6.36 -1.17
C PRO A 15 -15.86 -6.56 -1.34
N LEU A 16 -16.34 -6.75 -2.58
CA LEU A 16 -17.76 -6.97 -2.84
C LEU A 16 -18.24 -8.36 -2.42
N THR A 17 -17.32 -9.30 -2.22
CA THR A 17 -17.65 -10.66 -1.74
C THR A 17 -17.40 -10.84 -0.24
N GLY A 18 -17.29 -9.74 0.50
CA GLY A 18 -17.18 -9.77 1.96
C GLY A 18 -15.75 -9.79 2.49
N HIS A 19 -14.76 -9.61 1.62
CA HIS A 19 -13.38 -9.51 2.09
C HIS A 19 -13.08 -8.13 2.66
N ARG A 20 -12.18 -8.09 3.64
CA ARG A 20 -11.91 -6.91 4.47
C ARG A 20 -10.41 -6.65 4.56
N LEU A 21 -10.05 -5.42 4.94
CA LEU A 21 -8.67 -5.04 5.26
C LEU A 21 -8.21 -5.66 6.57
N VAL A 22 -6.94 -6.08 6.62
CA VAL A 22 -6.29 -6.57 7.85
C VAL A 22 -5.07 -5.75 8.24
N GLU A 23 -4.49 -5.00 7.31
CA GLU A 23 -3.31 -4.18 7.57
C GLU A 23 -3.26 -2.99 6.61
N VAL A 24 -2.84 -1.83 7.12
CA VAL A 24 -2.52 -0.66 6.32
C VAL A 24 -1.14 -0.18 6.71
N GLY A 25 -0.30 0.06 5.70
CA GLY A 25 1.01 0.65 5.87
C GLY A 25 1.19 1.81 4.92
N ALA A 26 1.78 2.89 5.40
CA ALA A 26 1.98 4.08 4.58
C ALA A 26 3.24 4.82 5.03
N ILE A 27 3.97 5.38 4.07
CA ILE A 27 5.11 6.22 4.38
C ILE A 27 5.01 7.55 3.65
N GLU A 28 5.53 8.59 4.28
CA GLU A 28 5.55 9.94 3.71
C GLU A 28 6.78 10.13 2.85
N LEU A 29 6.57 10.68 1.65
CA LEU A 29 7.63 11.21 0.80
C LEU A 29 7.49 12.72 0.71
N PHE A 30 8.61 13.41 0.65
CA PHE A 30 8.67 14.82 0.25
C PHE A 30 9.70 14.96 -0.86
N ASN A 31 9.28 15.50 -1.99
CA ASN A 31 10.09 15.55 -3.21
C ASN A 31 10.66 14.18 -3.56
N HIS A 32 9.81 13.16 -3.48
CA HIS A 32 10.08 11.75 -3.82
C HIS A 32 10.99 10.98 -2.86
N LEU A 33 11.43 11.59 -1.76
CA LEU A 33 12.32 10.95 -0.79
C LEU A 33 11.60 10.73 0.54
N PRO A 34 11.83 9.58 1.21
CA PRO A 34 11.24 9.31 2.51
C PRO A 34 11.63 10.36 3.56
N THR A 35 10.66 10.81 4.35
CA THR A 35 10.87 11.76 5.44
C THR A 35 11.11 11.12 6.78
N GLY A 36 10.88 9.81 6.90
CA GLY A 36 10.90 9.08 8.16
C GLY A 36 9.55 9.00 8.85
N LYS A 37 8.52 9.73 8.38
CA LYS A 37 7.17 9.62 8.92
C LYS A 37 6.43 8.47 8.27
N SER A 38 5.73 7.68 9.08
CA SER A 38 4.97 6.52 8.63
C SER A 38 3.69 6.36 9.42
N TYR A 39 2.77 5.59 8.85
CA TYR A 39 1.56 5.12 9.52
C TYR A 39 1.46 3.61 9.32
N HIS A 40 1.15 2.89 10.38
CA HIS A 40 1.00 1.44 10.32
C HIS A 40 -0.03 0.98 11.32
N THR A 41 -0.96 0.14 10.89
CA THR A 41 -1.91 -0.49 11.79
C THR A 41 -2.35 -1.85 11.27
N PHE A 42 -2.55 -2.78 12.20
CA PHE A 42 -3.32 -3.99 11.94
C PHE A 42 -4.79 -3.70 12.21
N ILE A 43 -5.67 -4.42 11.51
CA ILE A 43 -7.11 -4.20 11.57
C ILE A 43 -7.80 -5.52 11.81
N ASN A 44 -8.72 -5.54 12.77
CA ASN A 44 -9.64 -6.66 12.94
C ASN A 44 -10.64 -6.64 11.78
N PRO A 45 -10.64 -7.67 10.90
CA PRO A 45 -11.53 -7.66 9.74
C PRO A 45 -12.97 -8.06 10.05
N ASP A 46 -13.27 -8.39 11.31
CA ASP A 46 -14.59 -8.85 11.76
C ASP A 46 -15.07 -10.08 10.99
N ARG A 47 -14.14 -10.95 10.63
CA ARG A 47 -14.35 -12.21 9.93
C ARG A 47 -13.10 -13.07 10.02
N ASP A 48 -13.21 -14.34 9.66
CA ASP A 48 -12.05 -15.23 9.58
C ASP A 48 -11.14 -14.87 8.40
N VAL A 49 -9.85 -15.10 8.59
CA VAL A 49 -8.84 -14.96 7.53
C VAL A 49 -8.69 -16.31 6.83
N PRO A 50 -8.99 -16.40 5.52
CA PRO A 50 -8.76 -17.64 4.77
C PRO A 50 -7.28 -18.04 4.76
N ARG A 51 -7.03 -19.34 4.65
CA ARG A 51 -5.66 -19.89 4.63
C ARG A 51 -4.81 -19.29 3.50
N GLU A 52 -5.42 -19.04 2.34
CA GLU A 52 -4.74 -18.48 1.18
C GLU A 52 -4.21 -17.08 1.48
N ALA A 53 -5.00 -16.28 2.18
CA ALA A 53 -4.60 -14.93 2.57
C ALA A 53 -3.52 -14.98 3.65
N GLU A 54 -3.70 -15.81 4.68
CA GLU A 54 -2.70 -15.94 5.75
C GLU A 54 -1.37 -16.45 5.19
N ALA A 55 -1.38 -17.32 4.19
CA ALA A 55 -0.16 -17.80 3.54
C ALA A 55 0.63 -16.64 2.90
N VAL A 56 -0.04 -15.59 2.46
CA VAL A 56 0.60 -14.41 1.84
C VAL A 56 1.15 -13.47 2.91
N HIS A 57 0.33 -13.03 3.86
CA HIS A 57 0.71 -11.98 4.81
C HIS A 57 1.05 -12.47 6.21
N GLY A 58 0.76 -13.71 6.54
CA GLY A 58 1.12 -14.30 7.83
C GLY A 58 0.28 -13.83 9.01
N LEU A 59 -0.84 -13.15 8.78
CA LEU A 59 -1.70 -12.61 9.83
C LEU A 59 -2.88 -13.56 10.07
N SER A 60 -2.91 -14.20 11.25
CA SER A 60 -3.95 -15.15 11.59
C SER A 60 -5.20 -14.45 12.14
N SER A 61 -6.34 -15.15 12.08
CA SER A 61 -7.57 -14.68 12.71
C SER A 61 -7.36 -14.43 14.21
N GLU A 62 -6.62 -15.32 14.86
CA GLU A 62 -6.32 -15.21 16.30
C GLU A 62 -5.51 -13.95 16.61
N PHE A 63 -4.48 -13.64 15.79
CA PHE A 63 -3.66 -12.44 15.95
C PHE A 63 -4.49 -11.16 15.80
N LEU A 64 -5.42 -11.14 14.83
CA LEU A 64 -6.19 -9.95 14.49
C LEU A 64 -7.42 -9.72 15.39
N LYS A 65 -7.79 -10.71 16.15
CA LYS A 65 -9.02 -10.70 16.96
C LYS A 65 -9.09 -9.55 17.96
N ASP A 66 -7.94 -9.12 18.52
CA ASP A 66 -7.88 -8.04 19.50
C ASP A 66 -7.46 -6.70 18.89
N LYS A 67 -7.33 -6.63 17.57
CA LYS A 67 -6.96 -5.40 16.88
C LYS A 67 -8.18 -4.51 16.66
N PRO A 68 -7.97 -3.19 16.48
CA PRO A 68 -9.10 -2.29 16.22
C PRO A 68 -9.73 -2.58 14.86
N ARG A 69 -11.04 -2.37 14.78
CA ARG A 69 -11.75 -2.36 13.50
C ARG A 69 -11.45 -1.08 12.76
N PHE A 70 -11.68 -1.09 11.45
CA PHE A 70 -11.38 0.06 10.59
C PHE A 70 -12.04 1.36 11.08
N GLU A 71 -13.26 1.29 11.61
CA GLU A 71 -13.96 2.47 12.13
C GLU A 71 -13.18 3.20 13.23
N LYS A 72 -12.35 2.47 13.99
CA LYS A 72 -11.55 3.04 15.08
C LYS A 72 -10.28 3.75 14.59
N ILE A 73 -9.75 3.34 13.44
CA ILE A 73 -8.50 3.89 12.92
C ILE A 73 -8.71 4.85 11.75
N ALA A 74 -9.93 4.96 11.25
CA ALA A 74 -10.21 5.71 10.04
C ALA A 74 -9.80 7.18 10.13
N ASP A 75 -10.10 7.85 11.24
CA ASP A 75 -9.80 9.28 11.39
C ASP A 75 -8.28 9.54 11.44
N GLU A 76 -7.52 8.71 12.15
CA GLU A 76 -6.06 8.85 12.20
C GLU A 76 -5.42 8.51 10.85
N PHE A 77 -5.94 7.50 10.15
CA PHE A 77 -5.49 7.16 8.80
C PHE A 77 -5.72 8.32 7.84
N LEU A 78 -6.95 8.85 7.82
CA LEU A 78 -7.30 9.97 6.94
C LEU A 78 -6.51 11.24 7.28
N ALA A 79 -6.23 11.48 8.56
CA ALA A 79 -5.38 12.60 8.97
C ALA A 79 -3.95 12.45 8.45
N PHE A 80 -3.41 11.23 8.49
CA PHE A 80 -2.06 10.97 7.99
C PHE A 80 -1.94 11.20 6.48
N ILE A 81 -2.86 10.67 5.70
CA ILE A 81 -2.80 10.85 4.24
C ILE A 81 -3.17 12.26 3.79
N GLY A 82 -3.96 12.99 4.58
CA GLY A 82 -4.38 14.34 4.26
C GLY A 82 -4.97 14.45 2.87
N ASP A 83 -4.56 15.46 2.14
CA ASP A 83 -4.94 15.69 0.73
C ASP A 83 -3.82 15.31 -0.25
N SER A 84 -2.79 14.62 0.23
CA SER A 84 -1.63 14.26 -0.59
C SER A 84 -1.98 13.29 -1.70
N MET A 85 -1.16 13.29 -2.76
CA MET A 85 -1.20 12.23 -3.75
C MET A 85 -0.81 10.90 -3.10
N LEU A 86 -1.48 9.84 -3.51
CA LEU A 86 -1.23 8.48 -3.02
C LEU A 86 -0.49 7.69 -4.10
N VAL A 87 0.56 6.97 -3.70
CA VAL A 87 1.38 6.15 -4.59
C VAL A 87 1.13 4.70 -4.20
N ILE A 88 0.53 3.92 -5.09
CA ILE A 88 0.08 2.56 -4.78
C ILE A 88 0.38 1.65 -5.97
N HIS A 89 0.83 0.41 -5.68
CA HIS A 89 1.09 -0.59 -6.72
C HIS A 89 -0.16 -1.43 -6.95
N ASN A 90 -0.71 -1.40 -8.16
CA ASN A 90 -2.00 -2.00 -8.50
C ASN A 90 -3.14 -1.33 -7.71
N ALA A 91 -3.24 -0.02 -7.88
CA ALA A 91 -4.03 0.86 -7.01
C ALA A 91 -5.52 0.52 -6.96
N SER A 92 -6.10 -0.01 -8.04
CA SER A 92 -7.53 -0.36 -8.05
C SER A 92 -7.88 -1.39 -6.95
N PHE A 93 -6.93 -2.27 -6.63
CA PHE A 93 -7.13 -3.25 -5.56
C PHE A 93 -7.23 -2.56 -4.19
N ASP A 94 -6.22 -1.80 -3.81
CA ASP A 94 -6.16 -1.16 -2.48
C ASP A 94 -7.24 -0.10 -2.31
N VAL A 95 -7.44 0.73 -3.33
CA VAL A 95 -8.47 1.78 -3.31
C VAL A 95 -9.86 1.17 -3.21
N GLY A 96 -10.10 0.04 -3.90
CA GLY A 96 -11.36 -0.68 -3.80
C GLY A 96 -11.66 -1.12 -2.37
N PHE A 97 -10.69 -1.70 -1.67
CA PHE A 97 -10.85 -2.10 -0.27
C PHE A 97 -11.01 -0.91 0.67
N LEU A 98 -10.19 0.12 0.49
CA LEU A 98 -10.29 1.33 1.32
C LEU A 98 -11.64 2.01 1.14
N ASN A 99 -12.12 2.12 -0.09
CA ASN A 99 -13.41 2.75 -0.36
C ASN A 99 -14.59 1.93 0.16
N ALA A 100 -14.49 0.59 0.15
CA ALA A 100 -15.49 -0.26 0.78
C ALA A 100 -15.55 -0.01 2.29
N GLU A 101 -14.41 0.03 2.95
CA GLU A 101 -14.35 0.32 4.39
C GLU A 101 -14.87 1.71 4.73
N LEU A 102 -14.47 2.72 3.95
CA LEU A 102 -14.95 4.09 4.13
C LEU A 102 -16.48 4.17 3.93
N GLY A 103 -17.00 3.44 2.94
CA GLY A 103 -18.44 3.38 2.67
C GLY A 103 -19.24 2.81 3.85
N PHE A 104 -18.72 1.78 4.53
CA PHE A 104 -19.39 1.19 5.70
C PHE A 104 -19.58 2.20 6.83
N ILE A 105 -18.67 3.16 6.96
CA ILE A 105 -18.73 4.19 8.02
C ILE A 105 -19.20 5.55 7.48
N LYS A 106 -19.76 5.57 6.26
CA LYS A 106 -20.36 6.76 5.62
C LYS A 106 -19.39 7.91 5.45
N LYS A 107 -18.12 7.61 5.15
CA LYS A 107 -17.12 8.61 4.81
C LYS A 107 -16.92 8.67 3.29
N PRO A 108 -16.51 9.85 2.75
CA PRO A 108 -16.30 9.99 1.31
C PRO A 108 -15.22 9.06 0.79
N PRO A 109 -15.36 8.57 -0.45
CA PRO A 109 -14.34 7.71 -1.06
C PRO A 109 -13.09 8.48 -1.44
N LEU A 110 -11.96 7.76 -1.53
CA LEU A 110 -10.75 8.28 -2.12
C LEU A 110 -10.94 8.36 -3.65
N LEU A 111 -10.58 9.51 -4.23
CA LEU A 111 -10.73 9.72 -5.67
C LEU A 111 -9.48 9.23 -6.42
N TYR A 112 -9.69 8.56 -7.55
CA TYR A 112 -8.59 8.07 -8.38
C TYR A 112 -7.69 9.17 -8.92
N GLU A 113 -8.19 10.39 -9.06
CA GLU A 113 -7.42 11.56 -9.50
C GLU A 113 -6.24 11.88 -8.60
N ARG A 114 -6.30 11.47 -7.32
CA ARG A 114 -5.21 11.68 -6.38
C ARG A 114 -4.29 10.45 -6.26
N VAL A 115 -4.45 9.45 -7.14
CA VAL A 115 -3.71 8.19 -7.04
C VAL A 115 -2.76 8.04 -8.21
N THR A 116 -1.49 7.77 -7.91
CA THR A 116 -0.49 7.34 -8.88
C THR A 116 -0.36 5.83 -8.76
N ASP A 117 -0.71 5.10 -9.82
CA ASP A 117 -0.60 3.64 -9.87
C ASP A 117 0.76 3.26 -10.45
N THR A 118 1.64 2.76 -9.59
CA THR A 118 2.99 2.37 -10.00
C THR A 118 3.00 1.15 -10.92
N LEU A 119 1.96 0.30 -10.87
CA LEU A 119 1.85 -0.80 -11.83
C LEU A 119 1.66 -0.26 -13.25
N MET A 120 0.86 0.78 -13.42
CA MET A 120 0.69 1.44 -14.72
C MET A 120 1.99 2.08 -15.20
N LEU A 121 2.73 2.76 -14.30
CA LEU A 121 4.04 3.32 -14.64
C LEU A 121 5.01 2.22 -15.06
N ALA A 122 5.01 1.11 -14.34
CA ALA A 122 5.89 -0.03 -14.65
C ALA A 122 5.55 -0.65 -16.00
N LYS A 123 4.27 -0.82 -16.32
CA LYS A 123 3.83 -1.38 -17.60
C LYS A 123 4.23 -0.51 -18.79
N LYS A 124 4.22 0.81 -18.61
CA LYS A 124 4.71 1.74 -19.65
C LYS A 124 6.21 1.61 -19.86
N ARG A 125 6.96 1.49 -18.78
CA ARG A 125 8.43 1.44 -18.83
C ARG A 125 8.96 0.05 -19.21
N HIS A 126 8.25 -1.00 -18.81
CA HIS A 126 8.63 -2.39 -19.02
C HIS A 126 7.44 -3.17 -19.58
N PRO A 127 7.06 -2.95 -20.84
CA PRO A 127 5.86 -3.56 -21.42
C PRO A 127 5.87 -5.09 -21.41
N MET A 128 7.07 -5.69 -21.43
CA MET A 128 7.22 -7.15 -21.42
C MET A 128 7.13 -7.74 -20.02
N GLY A 129 7.17 -6.90 -18.99
CA GLY A 129 7.11 -7.35 -17.61
C GLY A 129 8.16 -8.36 -17.20
N PRO A 130 7.97 -9.10 -16.11
CA PRO A 130 6.89 -8.95 -15.12
C PRO A 130 7.04 -7.66 -14.31
N ASN A 131 5.91 -7.16 -13.78
CA ASN A 131 5.87 -5.87 -13.08
C ASN A 131 5.28 -5.98 -11.66
N SER A 132 5.38 -7.14 -11.03
CA SER A 132 5.08 -7.27 -9.60
C SER A 132 6.11 -6.49 -8.77
N LEU A 133 5.78 -6.21 -7.52
CA LEU A 133 6.71 -5.53 -6.63
C LEU A 133 8.04 -6.29 -6.53
N ASP A 134 8.00 -7.61 -6.33
CA ASP A 134 9.21 -8.44 -6.27
C ASP A 134 10.00 -8.38 -7.57
N ALA A 135 9.33 -8.45 -8.71
CA ALA A 135 10.00 -8.39 -10.00
C ALA A 135 10.69 -7.04 -10.22
N LEU A 136 10.05 -5.95 -9.80
CA LEU A 136 10.63 -4.61 -9.91
C LEU A 136 11.80 -4.42 -8.94
N CYS A 137 11.72 -4.95 -7.73
CA CYS A 137 12.84 -4.96 -6.80
C CYS A 137 14.05 -5.68 -7.41
N LYS A 138 13.83 -6.84 -8.01
CA LYS A 138 14.89 -7.60 -8.68
C LYS A 138 15.49 -6.81 -9.84
N ARG A 139 14.65 -6.21 -10.67
CA ARG A 139 15.08 -5.43 -11.84
C ARG A 139 15.97 -4.25 -11.43
N TYR A 140 15.62 -3.57 -10.33
CA TYR A 140 16.32 -2.36 -9.90
C TYR A 140 17.37 -2.61 -8.83
N GLY A 141 17.63 -3.87 -8.49
CA GLY A 141 18.64 -4.20 -7.47
C GLY A 141 18.27 -3.73 -6.06
N ILE A 142 16.98 -3.70 -5.75
CA ILE A 142 16.47 -3.31 -4.44
C ILE A 142 16.39 -4.56 -3.57
N ASP A 143 17.00 -4.51 -2.37
CA ASP A 143 17.02 -5.63 -1.45
C ASP A 143 15.64 -5.85 -0.83
N ASN A 144 15.01 -6.97 -1.19
CA ASN A 144 13.72 -7.39 -0.62
C ASN A 144 13.85 -8.67 0.23
N SER A 145 15.05 -8.96 0.73
CA SER A 145 15.33 -10.21 1.46
C SER A 145 14.51 -10.34 2.75
N LYS A 146 14.03 -9.24 3.33
CA LYS A 146 13.18 -9.25 4.52
C LYS A 146 11.72 -9.59 4.22
N ARG A 147 11.34 -9.69 2.93
CA ARG A 147 9.97 -9.94 2.50
C ARG A 147 9.66 -11.45 2.45
N ALA A 148 9.82 -12.14 3.60
CA ALA A 148 9.40 -13.56 3.71
C ALA A 148 7.87 -13.69 3.61
N LYS A 149 7.15 -12.72 4.19
CA LYS A 149 5.70 -12.55 4.08
C LYS A 149 5.41 -11.13 3.60
N HIS A 150 4.27 -10.93 2.94
CA HIS A 150 3.83 -9.62 2.52
C HIS A 150 3.35 -8.83 3.75
N GLY A 151 3.97 -7.69 4.03
CA GLY A 151 3.57 -6.79 5.10
C GLY A 151 3.42 -5.39 4.56
N ALA A 152 2.35 -4.70 4.94
CA ALA A 152 1.97 -3.42 4.32
C ALA A 152 3.03 -2.34 4.51
N LEU A 153 3.66 -2.25 5.70
CA LEU A 153 4.68 -1.23 5.93
C LEU A 153 5.97 -1.52 5.15
N LEU A 154 6.47 -2.76 5.22
CA LEU A 154 7.66 -3.13 4.47
C LEU A 154 7.43 -2.97 2.96
N ASP A 155 6.28 -3.38 2.47
CA ASP A 155 5.94 -3.24 1.05
C ASP A 155 5.87 -1.77 0.62
N SER A 156 5.36 -0.89 1.49
CA SER A 156 5.38 0.56 1.22
C SER A 156 6.80 1.11 1.15
N GLU A 157 7.69 0.66 2.02
CA GLU A 157 9.11 1.06 1.98
C GLU A 157 9.78 0.59 0.69
N LEU A 158 9.56 -0.67 0.29
CA LEU A 158 10.08 -1.20 -0.96
C LEU A 158 9.50 -0.46 -2.16
N LEU A 159 8.20 -0.18 -2.11
CA LEU A 159 7.52 0.54 -3.19
C LEU A 159 8.06 1.96 -3.33
N ALA A 160 8.42 2.64 -2.26
CA ALA A 160 9.04 3.96 -2.34
C ALA A 160 10.32 3.92 -3.15
N ASP A 161 11.16 2.91 -2.94
CA ASP A 161 12.40 2.73 -3.70
C ASP A 161 12.12 2.42 -5.16
N VAL A 162 11.15 1.55 -5.43
CA VAL A 162 10.72 1.22 -6.80
C VAL A 162 10.14 2.45 -7.51
N TYR A 163 9.30 3.21 -6.82
CA TYR A 163 8.69 4.41 -7.37
C TYR A 163 9.75 5.43 -7.81
N LEU A 164 10.76 5.66 -6.97
CA LEU A 164 11.86 6.56 -7.30
C LEU A 164 12.55 6.12 -8.61
N GLU A 165 12.81 4.83 -8.77
CA GLU A 165 13.42 4.29 -10.00
C GLU A 165 12.49 4.46 -11.21
N LEU A 166 11.18 4.24 -11.04
CA LEU A 166 10.21 4.35 -12.13
C LEU A 166 10.09 5.78 -12.67
N ILE A 167 10.27 6.80 -11.83
CA ILE A 167 10.15 8.20 -12.24
C ILE A 167 11.47 8.83 -12.65
N GLY A 168 12.55 8.04 -12.81
CA GLY A 168 13.86 8.52 -13.24
C GLY A 168 14.94 8.47 -12.17
N GLY A 169 14.59 8.05 -10.99
CA GLY A 169 15.48 7.57 -9.95
C GLY A 169 16.61 8.49 -9.53
N ARG A 170 17.78 7.90 -9.50
CA ARG A 170 19.02 8.55 -9.03
C ARG A 170 19.36 9.82 -9.79
N GLN A 171 18.96 9.93 -11.05
CA GLN A 171 19.24 11.09 -11.86
C GLN A 171 18.49 12.34 -11.36
N ILE A 172 17.23 12.17 -10.89
CA ILE A 172 16.47 13.25 -10.29
C ILE A 172 17.09 13.67 -8.95
N ALA A 173 17.52 12.70 -8.14
CA ALA A 173 18.15 12.98 -6.85
C ALA A 173 19.47 13.75 -7.01
N LEU A 174 20.19 13.54 -8.13
CA LEU A 174 21.45 14.24 -8.43
C LEU A 174 21.23 15.66 -8.97
N THR A 175 20.04 15.99 -9.46
CA THR A 175 19.74 17.30 -10.02
C THR A 175 19.04 18.24 -9.05
N LEU A 176 18.64 17.76 -7.87
CA LEU A 176 18.06 18.58 -6.83
C LEU A 176 19.16 19.29 -6.04
N PRO A 177 19.08 20.63 -5.88
CA PRO A 177 20.08 21.36 -5.10
C PRO A 177 20.02 21.03 -3.61
#